data_5a6ba9b754bbf8fe91cf3ae1acb7927b
#
_entry.id   5a6ba9b754bbf8fe91cf3ae1acb7927b
#
_cell.length_a   1.000
_cell.length_b   1.000
_cell.length_c   1.000
_cell.angle_alpha   90.00
_cell.angle_beta   90.00
_cell.angle_gamma   90.00
#
_symmetry.space_group_name_H-M   'P 1'
#
loop_
_entity.id
_entity.type
_entity.pdbx_description
1 polymer ?
#
loop_
_entity_poly.entity_id
_entity_poly.type
_entity_poly.pdbx_seq_one_letter_code
_entity_poly.pdbx_strand_id
1 'polypeptide(L)'
;MTRRFGIDTSILVRLLTGHPESDFEYCVSRLRRMLKQGCEIFASNQVIGEAYIAVQHHYGVSKAEARAAMLDVLSSGLVAPENGRSVVAALEASGGPGLFDRLIADDYARAGLEVLSLDRKMTGLDQVRLL
;
A
#
# COMPACT_ATOMS: atom_id res chain seq x y z
N MET A 1 -26.42 5.52 -1.57
CA MET A 1 -25.14 5.66 -2.29
C MET A 1 -23.99 5.49 -1.31
N THR A 2 -23.06 4.60 -1.61
CA THR A 2 -21.90 4.35 -0.76
C THR A 2 -20.89 5.48 -0.90
N ARG A 3 -20.48 6.07 0.22
CA ARG A 3 -19.38 7.06 0.20
C ARG A 3 -18.04 6.33 0.27
N ARG A 4 -17.11 6.79 -0.54
CA ARG A 4 -15.79 6.19 -0.67
C ARG A 4 -14.72 7.21 -0.31
N PHE A 5 -13.76 6.79 0.50
CA PHE A 5 -12.71 7.67 1.02
C PHE A 5 -11.34 7.07 0.73
N GLY A 6 -10.37 7.93 0.48
CA GLY A 6 -8.97 7.56 0.48
C GLY A 6 -8.32 8.07 1.76
N ILE A 7 -7.35 7.33 2.29
CA ILE A 7 -6.53 7.80 3.40
C ILE A 7 -5.20 8.31 2.87
N ASP A 8 -4.57 9.19 3.63
CA ASP A 8 -3.21 9.63 3.30
C ASP A 8 -2.18 8.82 4.09
N THR A 9 -0.92 9.12 3.84
CA THR A 9 0.21 8.39 4.43
C THR A 9 0.22 8.48 5.96
N SER A 10 -0.22 9.60 6.55
CA SER A 10 -0.21 9.77 8.00
C SER A 10 -1.10 8.75 8.71
N ILE A 11 -2.25 8.46 8.15
CA ILE A 11 -3.16 7.46 8.71
C ILE A 11 -2.58 6.06 8.54
N LEU A 12 -2.10 5.74 7.34
CA LEU A 12 -1.57 4.40 7.07
C LEU A 12 -0.37 4.07 7.96
N VAL A 13 0.54 5.03 8.17
CA VAL A 13 1.67 4.86 9.08
C VAL A 13 1.22 4.57 10.51
N ARG A 14 0.18 5.25 11.00
CA ARG A 14 -0.38 4.94 12.32
C ARG A 14 -0.92 3.52 12.41
N LEU A 15 -1.62 3.07 11.39
CA LEU A 15 -2.15 1.71 11.35
C LEU A 15 -1.03 0.66 11.30
N LEU A 16 0.05 0.95 10.57
CA LEU A 16 1.18 0.02 10.44
C LEU A 16 2.00 -0.09 11.72
N THR A 17 2.22 1.03 12.42
CA THR A 17 3.13 1.09 13.56
C THR A 17 2.43 0.97 14.90
N GLY A 18 1.18 1.35 14.99
CA GLY A 18 0.47 1.43 16.27
C GLY A 18 0.97 2.57 17.17
N HIS A 19 1.76 3.50 16.63
CA HIS A 19 2.40 4.57 17.41
C HIS A 19 2.06 5.96 16.86
N PRO A 20 1.84 6.95 17.73
CA PRO A 20 1.57 6.79 19.16
C PRO A 20 0.26 6.03 19.40
N GLU A 21 0.19 5.32 20.53
CA GLU A 21 -0.97 4.46 20.82
C GLU A 21 -2.30 5.21 20.78
N SER A 22 -2.35 6.42 21.35
CA SER A 22 -3.57 7.22 21.34
C SER A 22 -4.01 7.61 19.93
N ASP A 23 -3.06 7.95 19.06
CA ASP A 23 -3.36 8.29 17.66
C ASP A 23 -3.82 7.03 16.90
N PHE A 24 -3.20 5.91 17.15
CA PHE A 24 -3.61 4.63 16.56
C PHE A 24 -5.05 4.28 16.95
N GLU A 25 -5.36 4.33 18.24
CA GLU A 25 -6.71 4.04 18.74
C GLU A 25 -7.75 4.99 18.15
N TYR A 26 -7.41 6.27 18.05
CA TYR A 26 -8.27 7.27 17.45
C TYR A 26 -8.56 6.92 15.98
N CYS A 27 -7.53 6.61 15.20
CA CYS A 27 -7.69 6.25 13.79
C CYS A 27 -8.57 5.01 13.63
N VAL A 28 -8.28 3.95 14.37
CA VAL A 28 -9.04 2.70 14.28
C VAL A 28 -10.51 2.93 14.64
N SER A 29 -10.75 3.64 15.74
CA SER A 29 -12.11 3.93 16.21
C SER A 29 -12.93 4.70 15.17
N ARG A 30 -12.32 5.74 14.59
CA ARG A 30 -13.00 6.59 13.60
C ARG A 30 -13.27 5.84 12.31
N LEU A 31 -12.31 5.08 11.83
CA LEU A 31 -12.46 4.29 10.60
C LEU A 31 -13.54 3.20 10.77
N ARG A 32 -13.55 2.53 11.92
CA ARG A 32 -14.59 1.53 12.21
C ARG A 32 -15.99 2.14 12.22
N ARG A 33 -16.12 3.34 12.78
CA ARG A 33 -17.41 4.04 12.78
C ARG A 33 -17.86 4.33 11.35
N MET A 34 -16.96 4.77 10.50
CA MET A 34 -17.27 5.04 9.09
C MET A 34 -17.71 3.78 8.36
N LEU A 35 -17.02 2.66 8.61
CA LEU A 35 -17.39 1.38 8.01
C LEU A 35 -18.79 0.94 8.44
N LYS A 36 -19.14 1.13 9.72
CA LYS A 36 -20.48 0.83 10.22
C LYS A 36 -21.56 1.67 9.57
N GLN A 37 -21.20 2.86 9.09
CA GLN A 37 -22.10 3.75 8.35
C GLN A 37 -22.18 3.40 6.86
N GLY A 38 -21.51 2.33 6.43
CA GLY A 38 -21.53 1.87 5.04
C GLY A 38 -20.48 2.51 4.14
N CYS A 39 -19.51 3.23 4.70
CA CYS A 39 -18.42 3.83 3.92
C CYS A 39 -17.38 2.77 3.52
N GLU A 40 -16.71 3.02 2.40
CA GLU A 40 -15.55 2.23 1.97
C GLU A 40 -14.30 3.09 2.06
N ILE A 41 -13.20 2.49 2.52
CA ILE A 41 -11.95 3.21 2.80
C ILE A 41 -10.79 2.53 2.06
N PHE A 42 -10.02 3.32 1.34
CA PHE A 42 -8.96 2.82 0.45
C PHE A 42 -7.63 3.51 0.67
N ALA A 43 -6.55 2.79 0.36
CA ALA A 43 -5.21 3.35 0.26
C ALA A 43 -4.73 3.21 -1.18
N SER A 44 -4.22 4.32 -1.74
CA SER A 44 -3.67 4.34 -3.09
C SER A 44 -2.27 3.70 -3.11
N ASN A 45 -1.81 3.31 -4.31
CA ASN A 45 -0.44 2.80 -4.47
C ASN A 45 0.61 3.81 -4.02
N GLN A 46 0.37 5.11 -4.27
CA GLN A 46 1.30 6.15 -3.84
C GLN A 46 1.40 6.20 -2.31
N VAL A 47 0.28 6.17 -1.62
CA VAL A 47 0.25 6.17 -0.15
C VAL A 47 0.88 4.90 0.41
N ILE A 48 0.60 3.75 -0.19
CA ILE A 48 1.19 2.46 0.22
C ILE A 48 2.71 2.53 0.08
N GLY A 49 3.21 3.01 -1.07
CA GLY A 49 4.64 3.15 -1.30
C GLY A 49 5.31 4.12 -0.33
N GLU A 50 4.71 5.28 -0.09
CA GLU A 50 5.24 6.25 0.86
C GLU A 50 5.28 5.70 2.29
N ALA A 51 4.21 5.03 2.72
CA ALA A 51 4.16 4.44 4.06
C ALA A 51 5.18 3.32 4.23
N TYR A 52 5.36 2.49 3.20
CA TYR A 52 6.36 1.43 3.19
C TYR A 52 7.78 1.98 3.40
N ILE A 53 8.12 3.06 2.72
CA ILE A 53 9.42 3.73 2.88
C ILE A 53 9.53 4.38 4.28
N ALA A 54 8.48 5.07 4.70
CA ALA A 54 8.47 5.80 5.97
C ALA A 54 8.70 4.89 7.17
N VAL A 55 8.06 3.72 7.22
CA VAL A 55 8.23 2.82 8.38
C VAL A 55 9.63 2.23 8.44
N GLN A 56 10.28 2.02 7.30
CA GLN A 56 11.66 1.56 7.27
C GLN A 56 12.63 2.62 7.79
N HIS A 57 12.47 3.86 7.34
CA HIS A 57 13.40 4.94 7.68
C HIS A 57 13.18 5.54 9.07
N HIS A 58 11.94 5.69 9.48
CA HIS A 58 11.62 6.39 10.75
C HIS A 58 11.40 5.45 11.93
N TYR A 59 11.08 4.19 11.68
CA TYR A 59 10.76 3.23 12.74
C TYR A 59 11.69 2.02 12.74
N GLY A 60 12.68 2.00 11.87
CA GLY A 60 13.68 0.92 11.84
C GLY A 60 13.13 -0.45 11.48
N VAL A 61 12.00 -0.50 10.80
CA VAL A 61 11.35 -1.74 10.38
C VAL A 61 12.06 -2.28 9.14
N SER A 62 12.28 -3.59 9.08
CA SER A 62 12.86 -4.22 7.89
C SER A 62 11.86 -4.23 6.73
N LYS A 63 12.37 -4.45 5.51
CA LYS A 63 11.51 -4.58 4.32
C LYS A 63 10.48 -5.70 4.48
N ALA A 64 10.91 -6.85 5.01
CA ALA A 64 10.02 -7.99 5.21
C ALA A 64 8.94 -7.67 6.25
N GLU A 65 9.31 -7.04 7.36
CA GLU A 65 8.37 -6.63 8.39
C GLU A 65 7.38 -5.59 7.86
N ALA A 66 7.86 -4.62 7.08
CA ALA A 66 7.02 -3.59 6.49
C ALA A 66 5.99 -4.20 5.53
N ARG A 67 6.41 -5.16 4.68
CA ARG A 67 5.49 -5.87 3.78
C ARG A 67 4.44 -6.66 4.55
N ALA A 68 4.84 -7.37 5.58
CA ALA A 68 3.93 -8.18 6.39
C ALA A 68 2.90 -7.30 7.10
N ALA A 69 3.34 -6.20 7.72
CA ALA A 69 2.44 -5.26 8.38
C ALA A 69 1.45 -4.62 7.40
N MET A 70 1.95 -4.23 6.22
CA MET A 70 1.10 -3.66 5.17
C MET A 70 0.03 -4.65 4.72
N LEU A 71 0.41 -5.90 4.51
CA LEU A 71 -0.52 -6.95 4.11
C LEU A 71 -1.60 -7.16 5.17
N ASP A 72 -1.22 -7.18 6.45
CA ASP A 72 -2.16 -7.32 7.55
C ASP A 72 -3.18 -6.18 7.58
N VAL A 73 -2.72 -4.93 7.44
CA VAL A 73 -3.61 -3.76 7.47
C VAL A 73 -4.56 -3.77 6.26
N LEU A 74 -4.02 -4.04 5.07
CA LEU A 74 -4.83 -4.03 3.84
C LEU A 74 -5.75 -5.24 3.71
N SER A 75 -5.58 -6.25 4.55
CA SER A 75 -6.45 -7.44 4.63
C SER A 75 -7.37 -7.42 5.84
N SER A 76 -7.28 -6.39 6.67
CA SER A 76 -8.02 -6.32 7.95
C SER A 76 -9.52 -6.02 7.79
N GLY A 77 -9.93 -5.54 6.64
CA GLY A 77 -11.30 -5.05 6.43
C GLY A 77 -11.47 -3.58 6.79
N LEU A 78 -10.46 -2.95 7.39
CA LEU A 78 -10.51 -1.54 7.79
C LEU A 78 -10.21 -0.61 6.62
N VAL A 79 -9.15 -0.92 5.87
CA VAL A 79 -8.70 -0.19 4.69
C VAL A 79 -8.36 -1.21 3.61
N ALA A 80 -8.82 -0.99 2.39
CA ALA A 80 -8.51 -1.85 1.27
C ALA A 80 -7.55 -1.14 0.29
N PRO A 81 -6.75 -1.88 -0.47
CA PRO A 81 -5.96 -1.26 -1.53
C PRO A 81 -6.90 -0.76 -2.64
N GLU A 82 -6.69 0.46 -3.08
CA GLU A 82 -7.50 1.06 -4.16
C GLU A 82 -7.47 0.19 -5.43
N ASN A 83 -6.29 -0.33 -5.76
CA ASN A 83 -6.11 -1.16 -6.95
C ASN A 83 -6.42 -2.64 -6.73
N GLY A 84 -6.84 -3.03 -5.54
CA GLY A 84 -7.35 -4.37 -5.29
C GLY A 84 -6.29 -5.46 -5.23
N ARG A 85 -6.60 -6.61 -5.83
CA ARG A 85 -5.79 -7.84 -5.69
C ARG A 85 -4.37 -7.73 -6.24
N SER A 86 -4.12 -6.89 -7.24
CA SER A 86 -2.77 -6.72 -7.78
C SER A 86 -1.80 -6.20 -6.73
N VAL A 87 -2.28 -5.38 -5.81
CA VAL A 87 -1.48 -4.85 -4.70
C VAL A 87 -1.15 -5.95 -3.70
N VAL A 88 -2.12 -6.78 -3.37
CA VAL A 88 -1.89 -7.94 -2.49
C VAL A 88 -0.85 -8.87 -3.09
N ALA A 89 -0.95 -9.15 -4.39
CA ALA A 89 0.02 -9.97 -5.10
C ALA A 89 1.43 -9.35 -5.05
N ALA A 90 1.54 -8.02 -5.20
CA ALA A 90 2.81 -7.31 -5.10
C ALA A 90 3.42 -7.44 -3.70
N LEU A 91 2.60 -7.37 -2.66
CA LEU A 91 3.05 -7.52 -1.27
C LEU A 91 3.50 -8.95 -0.97
N GLU A 92 2.88 -9.95 -1.58
CA GLU A 92 3.20 -11.36 -1.38
C GLU A 92 4.38 -11.83 -2.23
N ALA A 93 4.76 -11.08 -3.26
CA ALA A 93 5.83 -11.47 -4.16
C ALA A 93 7.18 -11.52 -3.45
N SER A 94 8.01 -12.49 -3.82
CA SER A 94 9.37 -12.63 -3.32
C SER A 94 10.37 -12.58 -4.47
N GLY A 95 11.54 -12.00 -4.22
CA GLY A 95 12.57 -11.84 -5.24
C GLY A 95 12.18 -10.85 -6.34
N GLY A 96 13.09 -10.63 -7.29
CA GLY A 96 12.84 -9.71 -8.41
C GLY A 96 12.70 -8.25 -7.97
N PRO A 97 11.89 -7.45 -8.68
CA PRO A 97 11.69 -6.03 -8.34
C PRO A 97 11.11 -5.84 -6.95
N GLY A 98 11.48 -4.73 -6.31
CA GLY A 98 10.96 -4.36 -5.01
C GLY A 98 9.49 -3.95 -5.04
N LEU A 99 8.92 -3.75 -3.84
CA LEU A 99 7.50 -3.42 -3.73
C LEU A 99 7.16 -2.12 -4.47
N PHE A 100 7.94 -1.06 -4.27
CA PHE A 100 7.64 0.24 -4.88
C PHE A 100 7.62 0.15 -6.40
N ASP A 101 8.59 -0.57 -6.99
CA ASP A 101 8.64 -0.78 -8.44
C ASP A 101 7.40 -1.52 -8.94
N ARG A 102 6.93 -2.50 -8.19
CA ARG A 102 5.72 -3.26 -8.52
C ARG A 102 4.47 -2.38 -8.46
N LEU A 103 4.40 -1.47 -7.49
CA LEU A 103 3.29 -0.53 -7.37
C LEU A 103 3.27 0.47 -8.53
N ILE A 104 4.43 0.94 -8.94
CA ILE A 104 4.56 1.83 -10.11
C ILE A 104 4.05 1.11 -11.37
N ALA A 105 4.52 -0.10 -11.59
CA ALA A 105 4.11 -0.89 -12.75
C ALA A 105 2.61 -1.19 -12.74
N ASP A 106 2.05 -1.47 -11.57
CA ASP A 106 0.62 -1.71 -11.40
C ASP A 106 -0.22 -0.50 -11.82
N ASP A 107 0.19 0.71 -11.42
CA ASP A 107 -0.52 1.92 -11.81
C ASP A 107 -0.50 2.13 -13.32
N TYR A 108 0.65 1.93 -13.96
CA TYR A 108 0.75 2.04 -15.40
C TYR A 108 -0.08 0.98 -16.12
N ALA A 109 -0.06 -0.25 -15.63
CA ALA A 109 -0.86 -1.33 -16.22
C ALA A 109 -2.36 -1.01 -16.18
N ARG A 110 -2.84 -0.41 -15.09
CA ARG A 110 -4.24 -0.01 -14.97
C ARG A 110 -4.61 1.09 -15.96
N ALA A 111 -3.66 1.92 -16.34
CA ALA A 111 -3.87 2.96 -17.34
C ALA A 111 -3.68 2.44 -18.78
N GLY A 112 -3.38 1.17 -18.95
CA GLY A 112 -3.12 0.57 -20.26
C GLY A 112 -1.77 0.92 -20.85
N LEU A 113 -0.79 1.24 -19.99
CA LEU A 113 0.53 1.68 -20.41
C LEU A 113 1.58 0.61 -20.08
N GLU A 114 2.56 0.47 -20.97
CA GLU A 114 3.78 -0.27 -20.68
C GLU A 114 4.77 0.69 -19.99
N VAL A 115 5.70 0.13 -19.23
CA VAL A 115 6.69 0.93 -18.49
C VAL A 115 8.05 0.87 -19.18
N LEU A 116 8.69 2.02 -19.33
CA LEU A 116 10.09 2.11 -19.75
C LEU A 116 10.95 2.36 -18.53
N SER A 117 12.05 1.63 -18.41
CA SER A 117 12.97 1.75 -17.28
C SER A 117 14.41 1.58 -17.71
N LEU A 118 15.33 2.18 -16.97
CA LEU A 118 16.76 1.92 -17.10
C LEU A 118 17.20 0.79 -16.16
N ASP A 119 16.32 0.36 -15.26
CA ASP A 119 16.61 -0.67 -14.27
C ASP A 119 16.30 -2.06 -14.84
N ARG A 120 17.35 -2.86 -15.07
CA ARG A 120 17.22 -4.21 -15.61
C ARG A 120 16.40 -5.11 -14.70
N LYS A 121 16.47 -4.91 -13.39
CA LYS A 121 15.72 -5.71 -12.43
C LYS A 121 14.23 -5.51 -12.63
N MET A 122 13.82 -4.29 -12.97
CA MET A 122 12.41 -3.97 -13.17
C MET A 122 11.83 -4.68 -14.40
N THR A 123 12.66 -5.05 -15.37
CA THR A 123 12.22 -5.77 -16.57
C THR A 123 11.74 -7.19 -16.30
N GLY A 124 11.90 -7.69 -15.06
CA GLY A 124 11.28 -8.94 -14.63
C GLY A 124 9.76 -8.88 -14.56
N LEU A 125 9.17 -7.68 -14.62
CA LEU A 125 7.72 -7.49 -14.67
C LEU A 125 7.26 -7.45 -16.12
N ASP A 126 6.11 -8.08 -16.41
CA ASP A 126 5.65 -8.36 -17.76
C ASP A 126 5.52 -7.13 -18.66
N GLN A 127 5.04 -6.00 -18.11
CA GLN A 127 4.80 -4.81 -18.91
C GLN A 127 5.95 -3.81 -18.86
N VAL A 128 7.11 -4.21 -18.35
CA VAL A 128 8.28 -3.33 -18.24
C VAL A 128 9.31 -3.68 -19.31
N ARG A 129 9.78 -2.65 -20.03
CA ARG A 129 10.80 -2.78 -21.04
C ARG A 129 12.00 -1.89 -20.72
N LEU A 130 13.19 -2.37 -21.03
CA LEU A 130 14.39 -1.56 -20.91
C LEU A 130 14.39 -0.51 -22.02
N LEU A 131 14.69 0.73 -21.68
CA LEU A 131 14.80 1.81 -22.67
C LEU A 131 16.01 1.63 -23.56
#